data_5682f5775392e083b03075c642d16f00
#
_entry.id   5682f5775392e083b03075c642d16f00
#
_cell.length_a   1.000
_cell.length_b   1.000
_cell.length_c   1.000
_cell.angle_alpha   90.00
_cell.angle_beta   90.00
_cell.angle_gamma   90.00
#
_symmetry.space_group_name_H-M   'P 1'
#
loop_
_entity.id
_entity.type
_entity.pdbx_description
1 polymer ?
#
loop_
_entity_poly.entity_id
_entity_poly.type
_entity_poly.pdbx_seq_one_letter_code
_entity_poly.pdbx_strand_id
1 'polypeptide(L)'
;MIILGEKYTFTKLELEKLRKKFGQVNFLSPENSDAKALRSALENLIKSGDQRLIVLNTQKPVDGKLVRFLTLLQFKTKYKKIKFLNVESFLEIYLQKCYIPENGENLNFLNDIKPYNALEYALKRVIDYVSCSLLLVILFVLKFYVKKKIDEQSPGSLYFLQNRVGLDNREFECIKFRSMVVDAEKDGAKFASKNDERVFEFGEFMRKTRIDEVPQCINVLRGQMHLIGPRPERRYWINFFEKEIPYYNERHIVRPGITGWAQVNYPYGANTHDAKQKLMYDLYYIKHWSLWLEIKTIFKTFEIILGKKGI
;
A
#
# COMPACT_ATOMS: atom_id res chain seq x y z
N MET A 1 22.92 7.08 4.37
CA MET A 1 22.72 6.84 2.92
C MET A 1 22.61 8.15 2.16
N ILE A 2 22.92 8.16 0.86
CA ILE A 2 22.83 9.34 0.00
C ILE A 2 21.78 9.09 -1.08
N ILE A 3 20.86 10.06 -1.28
CA ILE A 3 19.87 10.05 -2.36
C ILE A 3 20.29 11.14 -3.35
N LEU A 4 20.51 10.74 -4.60
CA LEU A 4 21.00 11.60 -5.67
C LEU A 4 19.88 11.85 -6.69
N GLY A 5 19.30 13.05 -6.68
CA GLY A 5 18.22 13.47 -7.57
C GLY A 5 16.83 13.49 -6.93
N GLU A 6 15.80 13.79 -7.72
CA GLU A 6 14.44 14.15 -7.28
C GLU A 6 13.33 13.42 -8.05
N LYS A 7 13.64 12.34 -8.78
CA LYS A 7 12.67 11.54 -9.56
C LYS A 7 11.49 11.05 -8.71
N TYR A 8 11.76 10.68 -7.46
CA TYR A 8 10.76 10.25 -6.49
C TYR A 8 10.86 11.10 -5.23
N THR A 9 9.74 11.64 -4.78
CA THR A 9 9.65 12.42 -3.55
C THR A 9 9.23 11.51 -2.40
N PHE A 10 10.12 11.33 -1.44
CA PHE A 10 9.87 10.49 -0.27
C PHE A 10 8.89 11.15 0.70
N THR A 11 7.89 10.41 1.15
CA THR A 11 6.96 10.87 2.18
C THR A 11 7.64 10.98 3.55
N LYS A 12 7.07 11.77 4.47
CA LYS A 12 7.58 11.87 5.86
C LYS A 12 7.70 10.51 6.54
N LEU A 13 6.69 9.66 6.38
CA LEU A 13 6.68 8.30 6.94
C LEU A 13 7.82 7.42 6.41
N GLU A 14 8.13 7.53 5.12
CA GLU A 14 9.22 6.81 4.50
C GLU A 14 10.57 7.30 5.00
N LEU A 15 10.76 8.62 5.09
CA LEU A 15 11.98 9.20 5.63
C LEU A 15 12.22 8.79 7.07
N GLU A 16 11.20 8.70 7.91
CA GLU A 16 11.32 8.19 9.27
C GLU A 16 11.76 6.71 9.29
N LYS A 17 11.16 5.86 8.44
CA LYS A 17 11.58 4.46 8.30
C LYS A 17 13.02 4.34 7.84
N LEU A 18 13.42 5.16 6.86
CA LEU A 18 14.78 5.16 6.32
C LEU A 18 15.81 5.68 7.33
N ARG A 19 15.49 6.73 8.09
CA ARG A 19 16.35 7.24 9.17
C ARG A 19 16.56 6.22 10.27
N LYS A 20 15.50 5.48 10.66
CA LYS A 20 15.63 4.37 11.63
C LYS A 20 16.57 3.27 11.13
N LYS A 21 16.57 2.99 9.83
CA LYS A 21 17.37 1.91 9.24
C LYS A 21 18.79 2.30 8.88
N PHE A 22 18.99 3.51 8.35
CA PHE A 22 20.26 3.96 7.79
C PHE A 22 20.91 5.09 8.60
N GLY A 23 20.27 5.55 9.66
CA GLY A 23 20.71 6.74 10.39
C GLY A 23 20.49 8.01 9.55
N GLN A 24 21.57 8.64 9.14
CA GLN A 24 21.50 9.86 8.34
C GLN A 24 21.11 9.59 6.88
N VAL A 25 20.17 10.38 6.34
CA VAL A 25 19.75 10.39 4.95
C VAL A 25 20.07 11.76 4.36
N ASN A 26 20.97 11.81 3.41
CA ASN A 26 21.43 13.03 2.74
C ASN A 26 20.88 13.10 1.33
N PHE A 27 20.34 14.25 0.94
CA PHE A 27 19.82 14.51 -0.39
C PHE A 27 20.80 15.40 -1.14
N LEU A 28 21.10 15.05 -2.40
CA LEU A 28 21.91 15.83 -3.32
C LEU A 28 21.17 15.95 -4.65
N SER A 29 21.02 17.15 -5.17
CA SER A 29 20.38 17.39 -6.48
C SER A 29 21.46 17.65 -7.54
N PRO A 30 21.60 16.75 -8.54
CA PRO A 30 22.50 16.96 -9.66
C PRO A 30 22.02 18.05 -10.62
N GLU A 31 20.72 18.38 -10.59
CA GLU A 31 20.11 19.34 -11.51
C GLU A 31 20.38 20.80 -11.08
N ASN A 32 20.61 21.04 -9.80
CA ASN A 32 20.76 22.36 -9.19
C ASN A 32 22.20 22.67 -8.75
N SER A 33 23.17 21.78 -9.01
CA SER A 33 24.53 21.91 -8.51
C SER A 33 25.55 21.79 -9.65
N ASP A 34 26.60 22.62 -9.61
CA ASP A 34 27.76 22.40 -10.48
C ASP A 34 28.34 21.00 -10.22
N ALA A 35 28.75 20.32 -11.31
CA ALA A 35 29.28 18.96 -11.25
C ALA A 35 30.49 18.82 -10.32
N LYS A 36 31.31 19.89 -10.21
CA LYS A 36 32.48 19.94 -9.30
C LYS A 36 32.08 20.07 -7.85
N ALA A 37 31.06 20.90 -7.55
CA ALA A 37 30.53 21.07 -6.19
C ALA A 37 29.84 19.79 -5.72
N LEU A 38 29.05 19.17 -6.58
CA LEU A 38 28.34 17.89 -6.28
C LEU A 38 29.33 16.75 -6.00
N ARG A 39 30.42 16.67 -6.79
CA ARG A 39 31.49 15.70 -6.57
C ARG A 39 32.16 15.90 -5.22
N SER A 40 32.51 17.15 -4.88
CA SER A 40 33.12 17.46 -3.58
C SER A 40 32.18 17.12 -2.40
N ALA A 41 30.90 17.43 -2.52
CA ALA A 41 29.90 17.09 -1.51
C ALA A 41 29.78 15.56 -1.34
N LEU A 42 29.72 14.79 -2.45
CA LEU A 42 29.70 13.32 -2.42
C LEU A 42 30.96 12.75 -1.74
N GLU A 43 32.15 13.23 -2.13
CA GLU A 43 33.41 12.78 -1.52
C GLU A 43 33.48 13.07 -0.02
N ASN A 44 33.00 14.23 0.41
CA ASN A 44 32.94 14.59 1.84
C ASN A 44 31.98 13.70 2.61
N LEU A 45 30.77 13.47 2.10
CA LEU A 45 29.80 12.58 2.74
C LEU A 45 30.26 11.12 2.81
N ILE A 46 31.01 10.64 1.80
CA ILE A 46 31.59 9.30 1.80
C ILE A 46 32.76 9.19 2.79
N LYS A 47 33.56 10.25 2.95
CA LYS A 47 34.71 10.28 3.87
C LYS A 47 34.30 10.46 5.33
N SER A 48 33.28 11.28 5.57
CA SER A 48 32.84 11.67 6.93
C SER A 48 31.95 10.65 7.61
N GLY A 49 31.39 9.68 6.88
CA GLY A 49 30.43 8.73 7.45
C GLY A 49 30.51 7.34 6.86
N ASP A 50 29.82 6.41 7.51
CA ASP A 50 29.65 5.02 7.06
C ASP A 50 28.57 4.92 5.94
N GLN A 51 28.62 5.89 4.99
CA GLN A 51 27.65 6.04 3.89
C GLN A 51 27.93 4.95 2.83
N ARG A 52 27.22 3.81 2.94
CA ARG A 52 27.49 2.65 2.07
C ARG A 52 26.46 2.48 0.94
N LEU A 53 25.44 3.33 0.87
CA LEU A 53 24.38 3.23 -0.13
C LEU A 53 24.15 4.58 -0.80
N ILE A 54 24.24 4.58 -2.13
CA ILE A 54 23.86 5.72 -2.98
C ILE A 54 22.66 5.30 -3.82
N VAL A 55 21.56 6.02 -3.68
CA VAL A 55 20.32 5.81 -4.44
C VAL A 55 20.29 6.80 -5.60
N LEU A 56 20.25 6.29 -6.82
CA LEU A 56 20.12 7.06 -8.04
C LEU A 56 18.63 7.39 -8.25
N ASN A 57 18.26 8.60 -7.88
CA ASN A 57 16.89 9.11 -7.93
C ASN A 57 16.74 10.15 -9.06
N THR A 58 17.34 9.87 -10.22
CA THR A 58 17.42 10.80 -11.35
C THR A 58 16.43 10.42 -12.45
N GLN A 59 15.73 11.40 -13.00
CA GLN A 59 14.84 11.22 -14.16
C GLN A 59 15.54 11.62 -15.47
N LYS A 60 16.36 12.67 -15.43
CA LYS A 60 17.10 13.19 -16.58
C LYS A 60 18.47 12.53 -16.70
N PRO A 61 19.05 12.52 -17.91
CA PRO A 61 20.44 12.11 -18.09
C PRO A 61 21.36 12.93 -17.18
N VAL A 62 22.24 12.24 -16.50
CA VAL A 62 23.25 12.84 -15.62
C VAL A 62 24.50 13.19 -16.44
N ASP A 63 25.19 14.30 -16.11
CA ASP A 63 26.44 14.70 -16.77
C ASP A 63 27.42 13.53 -16.79
N GLY A 64 28.02 13.31 -17.97
CA GLY A 64 28.99 12.24 -18.20
C GLY A 64 30.19 12.26 -17.25
N LYS A 65 30.60 13.44 -16.78
CA LYS A 65 31.67 13.58 -15.77
C LYS A 65 31.25 13.00 -14.41
N LEU A 66 29.99 13.21 -14.02
CA LEU A 66 29.45 12.63 -12.78
C LEU A 66 29.31 11.11 -12.92
N VAL A 67 28.80 10.62 -14.05
CA VAL A 67 28.72 9.18 -14.33
C VAL A 67 30.08 8.52 -14.22
N ARG A 68 31.11 9.09 -14.87
CA ARG A 68 32.50 8.62 -14.80
C ARG A 68 33.01 8.61 -13.35
N PHE A 69 32.73 9.65 -12.60
CA PHE A 69 33.12 9.72 -11.19
C PHE A 69 32.48 8.61 -10.34
N LEU A 70 31.15 8.42 -10.47
CA LEU A 70 30.42 7.36 -9.75
C LEU A 70 30.94 5.97 -10.14
N THR A 71 31.20 5.73 -11.43
CA THR A 71 31.79 4.48 -11.92
C THR A 71 33.18 4.26 -11.31
N LEU A 72 34.05 5.26 -11.30
CA LEU A 72 35.37 5.16 -10.70
C LEU A 72 35.34 4.87 -9.19
N LEU A 73 34.32 5.34 -8.48
CA LEU A 73 34.16 5.03 -7.06
C LEU A 73 34.00 3.53 -6.82
N GLN A 74 33.37 2.78 -7.74
CA GLN A 74 33.20 1.31 -7.62
C GLN A 74 34.53 0.57 -7.75
N PHE A 75 35.48 1.09 -8.52
CA PHE A 75 36.78 0.48 -8.75
C PHE A 75 37.85 0.84 -7.72
N LYS A 76 37.69 1.94 -6.98
CA LYS A 76 38.62 2.30 -5.90
C LYS A 76 38.47 1.35 -4.71
N THR A 77 39.56 0.63 -4.38
CA THR A 77 39.57 -0.34 -3.26
C THR A 77 39.12 0.25 -1.93
N LYS A 78 39.39 1.53 -1.69
CA LYS A 78 38.96 2.27 -0.50
C LYS A 78 37.44 2.38 -0.36
N TYR A 79 36.67 2.27 -1.48
CA TYR A 79 35.22 2.45 -1.53
C TYR A 79 34.46 1.19 -1.96
N LYS A 80 35.09 0.02 -1.95
CA LYS A 80 34.48 -1.27 -2.35
C LYS A 80 33.16 -1.62 -1.67
N LYS A 81 32.81 -0.95 -0.58
CA LYS A 81 31.57 -1.19 0.19
C LYS A 81 30.39 -0.34 -0.25
N ILE A 82 30.58 0.58 -1.21
CA ILE A 82 29.49 1.45 -1.69
C ILE A 82 28.63 0.66 -2.67
N LYS A 83 27.33 0.60 -2.39
CA LYS A 83 26.32 0.04 -3.27
C LYS A 83 25.55 1.15 -3.97
N PHE A 84 25.28 0.96 -5.25
CA PHE A 84 24.42 1.83 -6.03
C PHE A 84 23.11 1.10 -6.30
N LEU A 85 22.00 1.79 -6.14
CA LEU A 85 20.68 1.31 -6.53
C LEU A 85 19.94 2.42 -7.27
N ASN A 86 19.18 2.07 -8.30
CA ASN A 86 18.19 2.98 -8.84
C ASN A 86 17.03 3.11 -7.83
N VAL A 87 16.25 4.18 -7.93
CA VAL A 87 15.18 4.45 -6.99
C VAL A 87 14.10 3.37 -7.02
N GLU A 88 13.83 2.78 -8.19
CA GLU A 88 12.86 1.70 -8.38
C GLU A 88 13.22 0.49 -7.53
N SER A 89 14.42 -0.05 -7.72
CA SER A 89 14.93 -1.19 -6.93
C SER A 89 15.03 -0.84 -5.45
N PHE A 90 15.40 0.41 -5.13
CA PHE A 90 15.46 0.86 -3.74
C PHE A 90 14.10 0.83 -3.07
N LEU A 91 13.05 1.32 -3.73
CA LEU A 91 11.67 1.29 -3.23
C LEU A 91 11.19 -0.14 -2.97
N GLU A 92 11.47 -1.06 -3.92
CA GLU A 92 11.08 -2.46 -3.77
C GLU A 92 11.83 -3.16 -2.63
N ILE A 93 13.15 -2.99 -2.52
CA ILE A 93 13.97 -3.69 -1.52
C ILE A 93 13.74 -3.16 -0.10
N TYR A 94 13.64 -1.84 0.07
CA TYR A 94 13.66 -1.22 1.40
C TYR A 94 12.30 -0.70 1.87
N LEU A 95 11.42 -0.29 0.96
CA LEU A 95 10.08 0.21 1.28
C LEU A 95 8.96 -0.75 0.88
N GLN A 96 9.30 -1.80 0.12
CA GLN A 96 8.37 -2.85 -0.31
C GLN A 96 7.16 -2.28 -1.05
N LYS A 97 7.43 -1.42 -2.03
CA LYS A 97 6.47 -0.81 -2.94
C LYS A 97 7.08 -0.58 -4.32
N CYS A 98 6.29 -0.69 -5.38
CA CYS A 98 6.70 -0.45 -6.76
C CYS A 98 6.68 1.05 -7.09
N TYR A 99 7.64 1.51 -7.89
CA TYR A 99 7.62 2.86 -8.43
C TYR A 99 6.58 2.96 -9.56
N ILE A 100 5.77 4.03 -9.53
CA ILE A 100 4.84 4.37 -10.61
C ILE A 100 5.32 5.68 -11.24
N PRO A 101 5.72 5.66 -12.54
CA PRO A 101 6.14 6.86 -13.26
C PRO A 101 4.97 7.84 -13.42
N GLU A 102 5.27 9.13 -13.58
CA GLU A 102 4.22 10.14 -13.74
C GLU A 102 3.55 10.06 -15.12
N ASN A 103 4.32 9.72 -16.15
CA ASN A 103 3.85 9.74 -17.54
C ASN A 103 3.40 8.39 -18.09
N GLY A 104 3.35 7.34 -17.30
CA GLY A 104 2.87 6.02 -17.75
C GLY A 104 3.74 5.29 -18.80
N GLU A 105 4.88 5.84 -19.17
CA GLU A 105 5.72 5.33 -20.27
C GLU A 105 6.64 4.17 -19.88
N ASN A 106 6.80 3.91 -18.60
CA ASN A 106 7.75 2.91 -18.11
C ASN A 106 7.04 1.65 -17.64
N LEU A 107 7.09 0.60 -18.43
CA LEU A 107 6.51 -0.73 -18.14
C LEU A 107 7.42 -1.63 -17.28
N ASN A 108 8.50 -1.10 -16.69
CA ASN A 108 9.44 -1.90 -15.89
C ASN A 108 8.78 -2.58 -14.68
N PHE A 109 7.63 -2.07 -14.21
CA PHE A 109 6.90 -2.73 -13.13
C PHE A 109 6.32 -4.09 -13.56
N LEU A 110 6.10 -4.32 -14.87
CA LEU A 110 5.66 -5.61 -15.42
C LEU A 110 6.78 -6.66 -15.40
N ASN A 111 8.05 -6.22 -15.37
CA ASN A 111 9.16 -7.15 -15.26
C ASN A 111 9.01 -7.93 -13.96
N ASP A 112 9.19 -9.23 -14.04
CA ASP A 112 9.12 -10.16 -12.91
C ASP A 112 7.74 -10.39 -12.27
N ILE A 113 6.64 -9.86 -12.84
CA ILE A 113 5.30 -10.29 -12.39
C ILE A 113 5.10 -11.76 -12.74
N LYS A 114 4.91 -12.58 -11.70
CA LYS A 114 4.63 -14.00 -11.85
C LYS A 114 3.18 -14.28 -11.44
N PRO A 115 2.35 -14.79 -12.35
CA PRO A 115 1.05 -15.31 -11.97
C PRO A 115 1.21 -16.41 -10.92
N TYR A 116 0.21 -16.58 -10.05
CA TYR A 116 0.20 -17.73 -9.13
C TYR A 116 0.25 -19.03 -9.93
N ASN A 117 1.14 -19.93 -9.57
CA ASN A 117 1.03 -21.31 -10.04
C ASN A 117 -0.12 -22.03 -9.33
N ALA A 118 -0.53 -23.20 -9.83
CA ALA A 118 -1.68 -23.92 -9.29
C ALA A 118 -1.56 -24.24 -7.78
N LEU A 119 -0.35 -24.60 -7.32
CA LEU A 119 -0.08 -24.91 -5.92
C LEU A 119 -0.16 -23.65 -5.05
N GLU A 120 0.45 -22.55 -5.49
CA GLU A 120 0.41 -21.26 -4.79
C GLU A 120 -1.03 -20.77 -4.66
N TYR A 121 -1.81 -20.86 -5.73
CA TYR A 121 -3.22 -20.51 -5.70
C TYR A 121 -4.01 -21.41 -4.74
N ALA A 122 -3.78 -22.73 -4.75
CA ALA A 122 -4.42 -23.64 -3.83
C ALA A 122 -4.08 -23.31 -2.36
N LEU A 123 -2.79 -23.07 -2.06
CA LEU A 123 -2.36 -22.66 -0.72
C LEU A 123 -3.01 -21.34 -0.27
N LYS A 124 -3.07 -20.37 -1.16
CA LYS A 124 -3.79 -19.11 -0.88
C LYS A 124 -5.26 -19.36 -0.55
N ARG A 125 -5.94 -20.22 -1.32
CA ARG A 125 -7.35 -20.58 -1.04
C ARG A 125 -7.52 -21.35 0.26
N VAL A 126 -6.56 -22.18 0.65
CA VAL A 126 -6.58 -22.84 1.97
C VAL A 126 -6.52 -21.80 3.10
N ILE A 127 -5.62 -20.82 2.99
CA ILE A 127 -5.54 -19.71 3.96
C ILE A 127 -6.87 -18.96 4.03
N ASP A 128 -7.45 -18.62 2.88
CA ASP A 128 -8.75 -17.97 2.80
C ASP A 128 -9.84 -18.75 3.53
N TYR A 129 -10.00 -20.03 3.19
CA TYR A 129 -11.06 -20.87 3.76
C TYR A 129 -10.88 -21.09 5.26
N VAL A 130 -9.67 -21.41 5.72
CA VAL A 130 -9.39 -21.62 7.14
C VAL A 130 -9.68 -20.34 7.94
N SER A 131 -9.12 -19.21 7.50
CA SER A 131 -9.30 -17.94 8.20
C SER A 131 -10.76 -17.45 8.16
N CYS A 132 -11.43 -17.57 7.01
CA CYS A 132 -12.80 -17.12 6.88
C CYS A 132 -13.81 -18.05 7.55
N SER A 133 -13.53 -19.34 7.68
CA SER A 133 -14.35 -20.24 8.50
C SER A 133 -14.31 -19.84 9.98
N LEU A 134 -13.13 -19.48 10.49
CA LEU A 134 -13.00 -18.94 11.85
C LEU A 134 -13.74 -17.60 11.99
N LEU A 135 -13.59 -16.69 11.04
CA LEU A 135 -14.32 -15.41 11.03
C LEU A 135 -15.83 -15.61 10.92
N LEU A 136 -16.31 -16.67 10.25
CA LEU A 136 -17.73 -16.98 10.16
C LEU A 136 -18.32 -17.40 11.51
N VAL A 137 -17.56 -18.19 12.30
CA VAL A 137 -17.94 -18.51 13.69
C VAL A 137 -18.04 -17.25 14.55
N ILE A 138 -17.02 -16.39 14.43
CA ILE A 138 -17.02 -15.09 15.12
C ILE A 138 -18.21 -14.24 14.68
N LEU A 139 -18.48 -14.17 13.38
CA LEU A 139 -19.64 -13.45 12.81
C LEU A 139 -20.96 -13.95 13.39
N PHE A 140 -21.11 -15.27 13.53
CA PHE A 140 -22.34 -15.86 14.09
C PHE A 140 -22.61 -15.39 15.50
N VAL A 141 -21.60 -15.26 16.34
CA VAL A 141 -21.73 -14.74 17.71
C VAL A 141 -21.93 -13.23 17.71
N LEU A 142 -21.08 -12.51 16.97
CA LEU A 142 -21.08 -11.04 16.95
C LEU A 142 -22.38 -10.44 16.41
N LYS A 143 -23.02 -11.08 15.42
CA LYS A 143 -24.22 -10.50 14.76
C LYS A 143 -25.35 -10.15 15.75
N PHE A 144 -25.53 -10.93 16.79
CA PHE A 144 -26.58 -10.66 17.80
C PHE A 144 -26.24 -9.45 18.65
N TYR A 145 -24.99 -9.36 19.10
CA TYR A 145 -24.52 -8.21 19.88
C TYR A 145 -24.52 -6.92 19.05
N VAL A 146 -23.97 -7.00 17.83
CA VAL A 146 -23.93 -5.88 16.90
C VAL A 146 -25.33 -5.41 16.51
N LYS A 147 -26.26 -6.36 16.25
CA LYS A 147 -27.65 -6.02 15.93
C LYS A 147 -28.31 -5.24 17.07
N LYS A 148 -28.16 -5.71 18.31
CA LYS A 148 -28.70 -5.01 19.49
C LYS A 148 -28.15 -3.58 19.58
N LYS A 149 -26.84 -3.39 19.41
CA LYS A 149 -26.19 -2.06 19.48
C LYS A 149 -26.60 -1.14 18.34
N ILE A 150 -26.77 -1.67 17.14
CA ILE A 150 -27.29 -0.91 15.99
C ILE A 150 -28.74 -0.46 16.25
N ASP A 151 -29.60 -1.34 16.77
CA ASP A 151 -30.99 -0.99 17.04
C ASP A 151 -31.14 0.06 18.15
N GLU A 152 -30.22 0.06 19.13
CA GLU A 152 -30.18 1.07 20.20
C GLU A 152 -29.78 2.48 19.67
N GLN A 153 -28.89 2.56 18.71
CA GLN A 153 -28.29 3.86 18.27
C GLN A 153 -28.77 4.35 16.91
N SER A 154 -29.10 3.45 16.00
CA SER A 154 -29.55 3.76 14.64
C SER A 154 -30.40 2.59 14.12
N PRO A 155 -31.70 2.50 14.49
CA PRO A 155 -32.57 1.39 14.05
C PRO A 155 -32.57 1.20 12.54
N GLY A 156 -32.52 -0.09 12.07
CA GLY A 156 -32.52 -0.42 10.66
C GLY A 156 -31.78 -1.71 10.32
N SER A 157 -31.30 -1.83 9.07
CA SER A 157 -30.60 -3.02 8.59
C SER A 157 -29.31 -3.29 9.36
N LEU A 158 -29.04 -4.59 9.65
CA LEU A 158 -27.79 -5.02 10.27
C LEU A 158 -26.60 -4.87 9.31
N TYR A 159 -26.81 -5.24 8.04
CA TYR A 159 -25.78 -5.22 7.02
C TYR A 159 -25.93 -4.01 6.10
N PHE A 160 -24.80 -3.55 5.64
CA PHE A 160 -24.65 -2.58 4.58
C PHE A 160 -23.99 -3.28 3.37
N LEU A 161 -24.68 -3.25 2.24
CA LEU A 161 -24.22 -3.82 0.97
C LEU A 161 -23.77 -2.67 0.07
N GLN A 162 -22.58 -2.78 -0.49
CA GLN A 162 -22.04 -1.75 -1.35
C GLN A 162 -21.31 -2.36 -2.55
N ASN A 163 -21.70 -1.95 -3.75
CA ASN A 163 -21.00 -2.38 -4.96
C ASN A 163 -19.56 -1.92 -4.96
N ARG A 164 -18.65 -2.85 -5.14
CA ARG A 164 -17.21 -2.68 -5.23
C ARG A 164 -16.67 -3.42 -6.45
N VAL A 165 -15.53 -2.97 -6.94
CA VAL A 165 -14.85 -3.59 -8.07
C VAL A 165 -13.85 -4.62 -7.57
N GLY A 166 -13.89 -5.79 -8.18
CA GLY A 166 -13.04 -6.95 -7.90
C GLY A 166 -12.18 -7.36 -9.09
N LEU A 167 -11.92 -8.68 -9.16
CA LEU A 167 -11.13 -9.31 -10.22
C LEU A 167 -11.70 -8.96 -11.61
N ASP A 168 -10.82 -8.70 -12.57
CA ASP A 168 -11.16 -8.38 -13.97
C ASP A 168 -12.14 -7.21 -14.10
N ASN A 169 -12.07 -6.25 -13.19
CA ASN A 169 -12.97 -5.10 -13.15
C ASN A 169 -14.47 -5.45 -12.96
N ARG A 170 -14.80 -6.66 -12.52
CA ARG A 170 -16.19 -7.08 -12.26
C ARG A 170 -16.66 -6.53 -10.93
N GLU A 171 -17.90 -6.08 -10.87
CA GLU A 171 -18.49 -5.58 -9.64
C GLU A 171 -19.07 -6.72 -8.81
N PHE A 172 -19.04 -6.55 -7.48
CA PHE A 172 -19.66 -7.44 -6.50
C PHE A 172 -20.17 -6.64 -5.31
N GLU A 173 -21.15 -7.18 -4.63
CA GLU A 173 -21.67 -6.59 -3.38
C GLU A 173 -20.75 -6.94 -2.21
N CYS A 174 -20.03 -5.94 -1.69
CA CYS A 174 -19.21 -6.05 -0.48
C CYS A 174 -20.11 -5.94 0.75
N ILE A 175 -20.07 -6.94 1.61
CA ILE A 175 -20.93 -7.07 2.80
C ILE A 175 -20.21 -6.55 4.03
N LYS A 176 -20.84 -5.60 4.75
CA LYS A 176 -20.30 -5.05 6.01
C LYS A 176 -21.41 -4.97 7.07
N PHE A 177 -21.04 -4.85 8.34
CA PHE A 177 -21.98 -4.32 9.31
C PHE A 177 -22.19 -2.82 9.05
N ARG A 178 -23.42 -2.36 9.20
CA ARG A 178 -23.75 -0.96 9.08
C ARG A 178 -23.17 -0.18 10.26
N SER A 179 -22.31 0.77 9.97
CA SER A 179 -21.63 1.63 10.94
C SER A 179 -22.01 3.11 10.82
N MET A 180 -22.90 3.42 9.88
CA MET A 180 -23.43 4.77 9.62
C MET A 180 -24.94 4.79 9.70
N VAL A 181 -25.53 5.96 9.88
CA VAL A 181 -26.99 6.17 9.84
C VAL A 181 -27.59 5.70 8.51
N VAL A 182 -28.90 5.40 8.48
CA VAL A 182 -29.55 4.76 7.32
C VAL A 182 -29.34 5.55 6.02
N ASP A 183 -29.45 6.86 6.07
CA ASP A 183 -29.37 7.76 4.90
C ASP A 183 -27.99 8.42 4.71
N ALA A 184 -26.92 7.78 5.21
CA ALA A 184 -25.56 8.34 5.22
C ALA A 184 -25.02 8.71 3.81
N GLU A 185 -25.50 8.07 2.75
CA GLU A 185 -25.09 8.30 1.36
C GLU A 185 -26.18 8.98 0.49
N LYS A 186 -27.18 9.58 1.11
CA LYS A 186 -28.29 10.29 0.45
C LYS A 186 -27.79 11.34 -0.57
N ASP A 187 -26.73 12.05 -0.24
CA ASP A 187 -26.11 13.08 -1.09
C ASP A 187 -24.99 12.55 -1.99
N GLY A 188 -24.91 11.23 -2.20
CA GLY A 188 -23.92 10.59 -3.04
C GLY A 188 -22.68 10.05 -2.31
N ALA A 189 -21.71 9.60 -3.11
CA ALA A 189 -20.48 9.00 -2.63
C ALA A 189 -19.54 10.04 -2.03
N LYS A 190 -19.26 9.94 -0.72
CA LYS A 190 -18.28 10.78 -0.03
C LYS A 190 -17.21 9.88 0.61
N PHE A 191 -15.96 10.34 0.60
CA PHE A 191 -14.94 9.71 1.43
C PHE A 191 -15.31 9.82 2.91
N ALA A 192 -14.99 8.80 3.68
CA ALA A 192 -15.07 8.88 5.11
C ALA A 192 -14.00 9.87 5.62
N SER A 193 -14.38 10.74 6.54
CA SER A 193 -13.49 11.68 7.21
C SER A 193 -13.24 11.26 8.66
N LYS A 194 -12.20 11.84 9.26
CA LYS A 194 -12.03 11.77 10.70
C LYS A 194 -13.13 12.58 11.36
N ASN A 195 -13.87 12.00 12.29
CA ASN A 195 -15.07 12.59 12.91
C ASN A 195 -16.25 12.77 11.93
N ASP A 196 -16.54 11.77 11.13
CA ASP A 196 -17.64 11.76 10.18
C ASP A 196 -18.98 11.66 10.95
N GLU A 197 -19.78 12.73 10.92
CA GLU A 197 -21.07 12.83 11.64
C GLU A 197 -22.11 11.78 11.23
N ARG A 198 -21.90 11.12 10.09
CA ARG A 198 -22.75 10.01 9.63
C ARG A 198 -22.52 8.72 10.41
N VAL A 199 -21.41 8.64 11.16
CA VAL A 199 -21.03 7.45 11.92
C VAL A 199 -21.60 7.55 13.34
N PHE A 200 -22.44 6.60 13.75
CA PHE A 200 -22.92 6.53 15.14
C PHE A 200 -21.81 6.00 16.08
N GLU A 201 -21.95 6.22 17.39
CA GLU A 201 -20.90 5.96 18.37
C GLU A 201 -20.37 4.52 18.33
N PHE A 202 -21.25 3.52 18.35
CA PHE A 202 -20.82 2.12 18.23
C PHE A 202 -20.27 1.81 16.83
N GLY A 203 -20.74 2.51 15.81
CA GLY A 203 -20.19 2.46 14.44
C GLY A 203 -18.71 2.90 14.40
N GLU A 204 -18.37 3.94 15.15
CA GLU A 204 -16.99 4.40 15.28
C GLU A 204 -16.09 3.33 15.93
N PHE A 205 -16.57 2.71 17.01
CA PHE A 205 -15.89 1.58 17.64
C PHE A 205 -15.68 0.42 16.66
N MET A 206 -16.73 0.01 15.91
CA MET A 206 -16.61 -1.05 14.91
C MET A 206 -15.58 -0.74 13.84
N ARG A 207 -15.52 0.49 13.35
CA ARG A 207 -14.55 0.93 12.33
C ARG A 207 -13.12 0.94 12.87
N LYS A 208 -12.90 1.44 14.09
CA LYS A 208 -11.58 1.43 14.75
C LYS A 208 -11.05 0.01 14.98
N THR A 209 -11.93 -0.94 15.26
CA THR A 209 -11.60 -2.35 15.51
C THR A 209 -11.73 -3.25 14.30
N ARG A 210 -12.17 -2.71 13.16
CA ARG A 210 -12.45 -3.46 11.92
C ARG A 210 -13.53 -4.55 12.05
N ILE A 211 -14.32 -4.51 13.10
CA ILE A 211 -15.46 -5.44 13.31
C ILE A 211 -16.49 -5.28 12.19
N ASP A 212 -16.70 -4.06 11.69
CA ASP A 212 -17.60 -3.78 10.56
C ASP A 212 -17.25 -4.56 9.29
N GLU A 213 -16.00 -4.98 9.11
CA GLU A 213 -15.53 -5.71 7.94
C GLU A 213 -15.58 -7.23 8.08
N VAL A 214 -15.89 -7.77 9.27
CA VAL A 214 -16.01 -9.23 9.51
C VAL A 214 -16.96 -9.92 8.54
N PRO A 215 -18.15 -9.35 8.16
CA PRO A 215 -19.06 -10.00 7.22
C PRO A 215 -18.47 -10.24 5.82
N GLN A 216 -17.39 -9.58 5.44
CA GLN A 216 -16.71 -9.82 4.17
C GLN A 216 -16.13 -11.24 4.06
N CYS A 217 -16.00 -11.99 5.17
CA CYS A 217 -15.66 -13.42 5.12
C CYS A 217 -16.63 -14.20 4.20
N ILE A 218 -17.90 -13.77 4.10
CA ILE A 218 -18.89 -14.35 3.18
C ILE A 218 -18.48 -14.09 1.74
N ASN A 219 -18.00 -12.90 1.40
CA ASN A 219 -17.49 -12.58 0.06
C ASN A 219 -16.28 -13.44 -0.31
N VAL A 220 -15.39 -13.71 0.66
CA VAL A 220 -14.23 -14.60 0.45
C VAL A 220 -14.67 -16.03 0.18
N LEU A 221 -15.59 -16.55 0.97
CA LEU A 221 -16.15 -17.92 0.77
C LEU A 221 -16.88 -18.05 -0.56
N ARG A 222 -17.56 -17.00 -1.02
CA ARG A 222 -18.18 -16.91 -2.36
C ARG A 222 -17.17 -16.78 -3.51
N GLY A 223 -15.86 -16.64 -3.22
CA GLY A 223 -14.82 -16.48 -4.23
C GLY A 223 -14.73 -15.08 -4.86
N GLN A 224 -15.42 -14.09 -4.32
CA GLN A 224 -15.39 -12.70 -4.79
C GLN A 224 -14.18 -11.93 -4.28
N MET A 225 -13.65 -12.35 -3.13
CA MET A 225 -12.49 -11.77 -2.46
C MET A 225 -11.50 -12.84 -2.01
N HIS A 226 -10.32 -12.40 -1.61
CA HIS A 226 -9.36 -13.13 -0.77
C HIS A 226 -9.34 -12.54 0.65
N LEU A 227 -8.75 -13.23 1.61
CA LEU A 227 -8.44 -12.63 2.91
C LEU A 227 -7.48 -11.44 2.73
N ILE A 228 -6.45 -11.63 1.89
CA ILE A 228 -5.40 -10.64 1.61
C ILE A 228 -5.39 -10.32 0.12
N GLY A 229 -5.43 -9.02 -0.18
CA GLY A 229 -5.39 -8.48 -1.54
C GLY A 229 -5.54 -6.95 -1.54
N PRO A 230 -5.51 -6.32 -2.71
CA PRO A 230 -5.84 -4.89 -2.82
C PRO A 230 -7.23 -4.59 -2.25
N ARG A 231 -7.38 -3.44 -1.58
CA ARG A 231 -8.70 -3.05 -1.04
C ARG A 231 -9.69 -2.79 -2.18
N PRO A 232 -10.90 -3.38 -2.16
CA PRO A 232 -11.89 -3.13 -3.21
C PRO A 232 -12.42 -1.70 -3.13
N GLU A 233 -12.43 -1.00 -4.26
CA GLU A 233 -12.90 0.38 -4.37
C GLU A 233 -14.22 0.46 -5.12
N ARG A 234 -14.93 1.60 -4.99
CA ARG A 234 -16.16 1.90 -5.74
C ARG A 234 -15.81 2.28 -7.17
N ARG A 235 -16.63 1.89 -8.15
CA ARG A 235 -16.48 2.25 -9.56
C ARG A 235 -16.27 3.76 -9.76
N TYR A 236 -16.99 4.57 -9.03
CA TYR A 236 -16.86 6.03 -9.08
C TYR A 236 -15.41 6.50 -8.84
N TRP A 237 -14.76 5.97 -7.78
CA TRP A 237 -13.38 6.35 -7.45
C TRP A 237 -12.37 5.76 -8.41
N ILE A 238 -12.61 4.55 -8.92
CA ILE A 238 -11.74 3.92 -9.92
C ILE A 238 -11.71 4.76 -11.20
N ASN A 239 -12.88 5.15 -11.71
CA ASN A 239 -12.98 5.98 -12.91
C ASN A 239 -12.33 7.37 -12.73
N PHE A 240 -12.28 7.87 -11.50
CA PHE A 240 -11.56 9.10 -11.18
C PHE A 240 -10.05 8.88 -11.16
N PHE A 241 -9.57 7.88 -10.38
CA PHE A 241 -8.14 7.66 -10.20
C PHE A 241 -7.44 7.09 -11.44
N GLU A 242 -8.15 6.35 -12.29
CA GLU A 242 -7.61 5.82 -13.55
C GLU A 242 -7.15 6.93 -14.50
N LYS A 243 -7.81 8.10 -14.46
CA LYS A 243 -7.44 9.26 -15.26
C LYS A 243 -6.21 10.00 -14.72
N GLU A 244 -5.99 9.93 -13.42
CA GLU A 244 -4.97 10.68 -12.69
C GLU A 244 -3.70 9.86 -12.40
N ILE A 245 -3.84 8.53 -12.31
CA ILE A 245 -2.78 7.65 -11.85
C ILE A 245 -2.54 6.54 -12.88
N PRO A 246 -1.37 6.52 -13.52
CA PRO A 246 -1.01 5.43 -14.43
C PRO A 246 -1.12 4.06 -13.74
N TYR A 247 -1.56 3.06 -14.48
CA TYR A 247 -1.66 1.66 -14.04
C TYR A 247 -2.62 1.44 -12.86
N TYR A 248 -3.59 2.32 -12.64
CA TYR A 248 -4.51 2.18 -11.50
C TYR A 248 -5.35 0.90 -11.57
N ASN A 249 -5.72 0.47 -12.78
CA ASN A 249 -6.53 -0.73 -13.01
C ASN A 249 -5.77 -2.05 -12.83
N GLU A 250 -4.44 -2.03 -12.84
CA GLU A 250 -3.61 -3.24 -12.68
C GLU A 250 -3.81 -3.91 -11.31
N ARG A 251 -4.35 -3.19 -10.35
CA ARG A 251 -4.74 -3.75 -9.05
C ARG A 251 -5.89 -4.77 -9.13
N HIS A 252 -6.65 -4.78 -10.23
CA HIS A 252 -7.80 -5.66 -10.45
C HIS A 252 -7.45 -6.97 -11.17
N ILE A 253 -6.17 -7.22 -11.48
CA ILE A 253 -5.71 -8.51 -12.01
C ILE A 253 -5.70 -9.64 -10.98
N VAL A 254 -5.89 -9.29 -9.71
CA VAL A 254 -6.07 -10.22 -8.60
C VAL A 254 -7.36 -9.90 -7.84
N ARG A 255 -7.90 -10.89 -7.10
CA ARG A 255 -9.05 -10.64 -6.24
C ARG A 255 -8.70 -9.65 -5.13
N PRO A 256 -9.62 -8.73 -4.78
CA PRO A 256 -9.43 -7.83 -3.66
C PRO A 256 -9.40 -8.58 -2.33
N GLY A 257 -8.90 -7.93 -1.28
CA GLY A 257 -8.77 -8.50 0.06
C GLY A 257 -9.58 -7.76 1.13
N ILE A 258 -9.90 -8.48 2.22
CA ILE A 258 -10.41 -7.86 3.46
C ILE A 258 -9.32 -6.96 4.04
N THR A 259 -8.10 -7.49 4.11
CA THR A 259 -6.89 -6.73 4.41
C THR A 259 -5.91 -6.80 3.24
N GLY A 260 -4.86 -5.97 3.24
CA GLY A 260 -3.90 -5.94 2.14
C GLY A 260 -2.61 -5.23 2.50
N TRP A 261 -1.59 -5.46 1.67
CA TRP A 261 -0.26 -4.90 1.89
C TRP A 261 -0.25 -3.37 1.94
N ALA A 262 -1.05 -2.70 1.11
CA ALA A 262 -1.26 -1.26 1.16
C ALA A 262 -1.91 -0.83 2.48
N GLN A 263 -2.97 -1.54 2.92
CA GLN A 263 -3.72 -1.20 4.13
C GLN A 263 -2.87 -1.26 5.41
N VAL A 264 -1.89 -2.18 5.46
CA VAL A 264 -1.03 -2.34 6.65
C VAL A 264 0.25 -1.49 6.62
N ASN A 265 0.60 -0.89 5.49
CA ASN A 265 1.84 -0.09 5.35
C ASN A 265 1.60 1.40 5.15
N TYR A 266 0.41 1.80 4.70
CA TYR A 266 0.05 3.19 4.42
C TYR A 266 -1.20 3.59 5.21
N PRO A 267 -1.19 4.75 5.89
CA PRO A 267 -2.34 5.22 6.66
C PRO A 267 -3.51 5.58 5.73
N TYR A 268 -4.66 5.76 6.32
CA TYR A 268 -5.84 6.22 5.57
C TYR A 268 -5.58 7.59 4.96
N GLY A 269 -5.94 7.73 3.70
CA GLY A 269 -5.89 8.98 2.95
C GLY A 269 -6.88 8.90 1.80
N ALA A 270 -7.38 10.06 1.35
CA ALA A 270 -8.52 10.18 0.45
C ALA A 270 -8.24 11.04 -0.80
N ASN A 271 -6.99 11.40 -1.04
CA ASN A 271 -6.59 12.20 -2.20
C ASN A 271 -5.84 11.34 -3.24
N THR A 272 -5.59 11.90 -4.42
CA THR A 272 -4.89 11.24 -5.54
C THR A 272 -3.48 10.79 -5.15
N HIS A 273 -2.75 11.61 -4.37
CA HIS A 273 -1.42 11.23 -3.89
C HIS A 273 -1.47 9.98 -3.01
N ASP A 274 -2.42 9.92 -2.06
CA ASP A 274 -2.59 8.76 -1.18
C ASP A 274 -3.02 7.52 -1.97
N ALA A 275 -3.89 7.68 -2.97
CA ALA A 275 -4.30 6.61 -3.87
C ALA A 275 -3.11 6.06 -4.66
N LYS A 276 -2.22 6.93 -5.19
CA LYS A 276 -0.97 6.53 -5.86
C LYS A 276 -0.04 5.78 -4.91
N GLN A 277 0.14 6.27 -3.68
CA GLN A 277 0.96 5.61 -2.67
C GLN A 277 0.43 4.20 -2.33
N LYS A 278 -0.88 4.04 -2.16
CA LYS A 278 -1.51 2.73 -1.92
C LYS A 278 -1.33 1.80 -3.11
N LEU A 279 -1.53 2.30 -4.33
CA LEU A 279 -1.32 1.52 -5.55
C LEU A 279 0.12 0.98 -5.65
N MET A 280 1.13 1.77 -5.27
CA MET A 280 2.53 1.32 -5.26
C MET A 280 2.73 0.09 -4.34
N TYR A 281 2.03 0.02 -3.20
CA TYR A 281 2.04 -1.15 -2.31
C TYR A 281 1.19 -2.31 -2.86
N ASP A 282 0.05 -2.03 -3.49
CA ASP A 282 -0.79 -3.05 -4.12
C ASP A 282 -0.03 -3.74 -5.26
N LEU A 283 0.65 -2.96 -6.13
CA LEU A 283 1.48 -3.50 -7.21
C LEU A 283 2.68 -4.31 -6.69
N TYR A 284 3.29 -3.86 -5.59
CA TYR A 284 4.36 -4.65 -4.94
C TYR A 284 3.83 -6.01 -4.46
N TYR A 285 2.67 -6.03 -3.82
CA TYR A 285 2.04 -7.27 -3.38
C TYR A 285 1.76 -8.21 -4.56
N ILE A 286 1.24 -7.69 -5.66
CA ILE A 286 0.95 -8.46 -6.88
C ILE A 286 2.25 -9.02 -7.48
N LYS A 287 3.28 -8.18 -7.59
CA LYS A 287 4.57 -8.54 -8.20
C LYS A 287 5.36 -9.55 -7.36
N HIS A 288 5.40 -9.38 -6.05
CA HIS A 288 6.23 -10.13 -5.12
C HIS A 288 5.42 -11.05 -4.19
N TRP A 289 4.26 -11.49 -4.66
CA TRP A 289 3.44 -12.39 -3.87
C TRP A 289 4.24 -13.61 -3.39
N SER A 290 4.06 -13.94 -2.12
CA SER A 290 4.60 -15.14 -1.49
C SER A 290 3.82 -15.47 -0.23
N LEU A 291 3.81 -16.73 0.19
CA LEU A 291 3.23 -17.15 1.48
C LEU A 291 3.80 -16.35 2.66
N TRP A 292 5.09 -15.99 2.60
CA TRP A 292 5.71 -15.14 3.62
C TRP A 292 5.10 -13.75 3.65
N LEU A 293 4.79 -13.16 2.50
CA LEU A 293 4.15 -11.84 2.42
C LEU A 293 2.70 -11.90 2.95
N GLU A 294 1.99 -13.01 2.72
CA GLU A 294 0.66 -13.27 3.31
C GLU A 294 0.76 -13.28 4.85
N ILE A 295 1.63 -14.13 5.40
CA ILE A 295 1.85 -14.26 6.85
C ILE A 295 2.22 -12.90 7.46
N LYS A 296 3.15 -12.17 6.85
CA LYS A 296 3.58 -10.84 7.29
C LYS A 296 2.42 -9.83 7.29
N THR A 297 1.55 -9.90 6.28
CA THR A 297 0.38 -9.02 6.19
C THR A 297 -0.63 -9.34 7.29
N ILE A 298 -0.85 -10.62 7.59
CA ILE A 298 -1.72 -11.05 8.70
C ILE A 298 -1.19 -10.49 10.04
N PHE A 299 0.09 -10.69 10.35
CA PHE A 299 0.68 -10.18 11.59
C PHE A 299 0.55 -8.66 11.72
N LYS A 300 0.85 -7.92 10.66
CA LYS A 300 0.68 -6.45 10.65
C LYS A 300 -0.79 -6.03 10.80
N THR A 301 -1.72 -6.80 10.25
CA THR A 301 -3.15 -6.55 10.43
C THR A 301 -3.53 -6.66 11.90
N PHE A 302 -3.05 -7.71 12.59
CA PHE A 302 -3.29 -7.85 14.04
C PHE A 302 -2.67 -6.70 14.84
N GLU A 303 -1.45 -6.27 14.52
CA GLU A 303 -0.82 -5.11 15.17
C GLU A 303 -1.69 -3.83 15.03
N ILE A 304 -2.29 -3.59 13.87
CA ILE A 304 -3.17 -2.44 13.62
C ILE A 304 -4.47 -2.56 14.43
N ILE A 305 -5.09 -3.74 14.43
CA ILE A 305 -6.35 -4.00 15.15
C ILE A 305 -6.13 -3.82 16.66
N LEU A 306 -5.09 -4.44 17.23
CA LEU A 306 -4.76 -4.33 18.65
C LEU A 306 -4.36 -2.92 19.05
N GLY A 307 -3.67 -2.20 18.17
CA GLY A 307 -3.33 -0.78 18.35
C GLY A 307 -4.51 0.17 18.16
N LYS A 308 -5.71 -0.33 17.82
CA LYS A 308 -6.92 0.46 17.51
C LYS A 308 -6.63 1.58 16.50
N LYS A 309 -5.77 1.29 15.51
CA LYS A 309 -5.35 2.22 14.44
C LYS A 309 -6.19 2.05 13.17
N GLY A 310 -7.35 1.44 13.26
CA GLY A 310 -8.39 1.50 12.24
C GLY A 310 -8.86 2.95 12.03
N ILE A 311 -9.56 3.21 10.94
CA ILE A 311 -10.04 4.55 10.59
C ILE A 311 -11.01 5.04 11.63
#